data_1d7ba8d075ec1c75c1462faaac1c5b9a
#
_entry.id   1d7ba8d075ec1c75c1462faaac1c5b9a
#
_cell.length_a   1.000
_cell.length_b   1.000
_cell.length_c   1.000
_cell.angle_alpha   90.00
_cell.angle_beta   90.00
_cell.angle_gamma   90.00
#
_symmetry.space_group_name_H-M   'P 1'
#
loop_
_entity.id
_entity.type
_entity.pdbx_description
1 polymer ?
#
loop_
_entity_poly.entity_id
_entity_poly.type
_entity_poly.pdbx_seq_one_letter_code
_entity_poly.pdbx_strand_id
1 'polypeptide(L)'
;MGLICFDMTIDEEPLTFDCEGETLIAVLSGVSSPARRGVLVVVGGPQYRVGSHRQFTLLARYLAGRGLPVMRFDYRGMGDSGGETRTFERVGTDIRRAIDRFLERVPQLTDVVIWGLCDAASAALFYAHQDRRVSGLALVNPWVRTEQGAARAYLRHYYAARIFNPAFWRKISRGEFGLRQSVAGLGRLVVNAMGRGQAPDAGTAPAAGTDADAGAADRAPLPERMEDGLRRFRGPVLLVLSGSDLTAQEFKDLVAGSRGWRRLLANRRVTRHDLPEANHTFARRDWRDQVARWTEEWVKSW
;
A
#
# COMPACT_ATOMS: atom_id res chain seq x y z
N MET A 1 33.75 10.59 -8.19
CA MET A 1 32.38 10.12 -7.87
C MET A 1 32.54 8.83 -7.06
N GLY A 2 32.71 8.97 -5.72
CA GLY A 2 33.08 7.87 -4.83
C GLY A 2 31.92 6.91 -4.64
N LEU A 3 32.15 5.64 -4.92
CA LEU A 3 31.30 4.54 -4.41
C LEU A 3 31.43 4.57 -2.88
N ILE A 4 30.37 5.02 -2.19
CA ILE A 4 30.23 4.82 -0.77
C ILE A 4 29.84 3.35 -0.61
N CYS A 5 30.82 2.49 -0.44
CA CYS A 5 30.63 1.13 0.04
C CYS A 5 30.23 1.24 1.52
N PHE A 6 28.93 1.19 1.82
CA PHE A 6 28.45 0.97 3.18
C PHE A 6 28.64 -0.51 3.52
N ASP A 7 29.81 -0.86 3.98
CA ASP A 7 30.07 -2.10 4.71
C ASP A 7 29.67 -1.90 6.19
N MET A 8 28.44 -1.49 6.42
CA MET A 8 27.82 -1.60 7.72
C MET A 8 27.10 -2.95 7.75
N THR A 9 27.66 -3.89 8.50
CA THR A 9 26.95 -5.13 8.88
C THR A 9 25.68 -4.70 9.61
N ILE A 10 24.57 -4.67 8.88
CA ILE A 10 23.27 -4.37 9.45
C ILE A 10 22.86 -5.61 10.24
N ASP A 11 22.63 -5.38 11.52
CA ASP A 11 22.13 -6.35 12.46
C ASP A 11 20.70 -6.78 12.03
N GLU A 12 20.56 -7.98 11.46
CA GLU A 12 19.27 -8.57 11.07
C GLU A 12 19.00 -9.84 11.87
N GLU A 13 17.84 -9.90 12.51
CA GLU A 13 17.40 -11.03 13.33
C GLU A 13 16.09 -11.60 12.80
N PRO A 14 16.04 -12.90 12.43
CA PRO A 14 14.78 -13.57 12.15
C PRO A 14 14.02 -13.81 13.46
N LEU A 15 12.71 -13.59 13.43
CA LEU A 15 11.80 -13.76 14.56
C LEU A 15 10.61 -14.62 14.18
N THR A 16 10.11 -15.33 15.18
CA THR A 16 8.79 -15.94 15.15
C THR A 16 7.95 -15.45 16.32
N PHE A 17 6.64 -15.39 16.13
CA PHE A 17 5.70 -15.06 17.20
C PHE A 17 4.32 -15.65 16.90
N ASP A 18 3.56 -15.87 17.96
CA ASP A 18 2.21 -16.43 17.86
C ASP A 18 1.15 -15.35 17.56
N CYS A 19 0.18 -15.71 16.72
CA CYS A 19 -1.02 -14.95 16.48
C CYS A 19 -2.23 -15.90 16.37
N GLU A 20 -3.00 -16.00 17.44
CA GLU A 20 -4.19 -16.87 17.51
C GLU A 20 -3.89 -18.34 17.17
N GLY A 21 -2.77 -18.87 17.67
CA GLY A 21 -2.32 -20.24 17.48
C GLY A 21 -1.52 -20.47 16.19
N GLU A 22 -1.34 -19.45 15.37
CA GLU A 22 -0.56 -19.54 14.14
C GLU A 22 0.80 -18.87 14.29
N THR A 23 1.84 -19.48 13.73
CA THR A 23 3.20 -18.93 13.78
C THR A 23 3.41 -17.91 12.65
N LEU A 24 3.72 -16.68 13.01
CA LEU A 24 4.09 -15.62 12.09
C LEU A 24 5.62 -15.48 12.00
N ILE A 25 6.10 -15.17 10.80
CA ILE A 25 7.52 -14.99 10.49
C ILE A 25 7.83 -13.52 10.28
N ALA A 26 8.89 -13.04 10.93
CA ALA A 26 9.37 -11.67 10.76
C ALA A 26 10.89 -11.60 10.63
N VAL A 27 11.39 -10.47 10.18
CA VAL A 27 12.80 -10.07 10.22
C VAL A 27 12.90 -8.68 10.79
N LEU A 28 13.71 -8.53 11.83
CA LEU A 28 14.02 -7.28 12.48
C LEU A 28 15.40 -6.80 12.01
N SER A 29 15.52 -5.55 11.61
CA SER A 29 16.77 -4.91 11.20
C SER A 29 17.06 -3.74 12.15
N GLY A 30 18.29 -3.59 12.61
CA GLY A 30 18.71 -2.52 13.50
C GLY A 30 18.29 -2.71 14.97
N VAL A 31 18.39 -3.94 15.47
CA VAL A 31 18.02 -4.32 16.85
C VAL A 31 18.74 -3.48 17.92
N SER A 32 20.02 -3.16 17.68
CA SER A 32 20.89 -2.41 18.60
C SER A 32 20.71 -0.89 18.52
N SER A 33 19.75 -0.40 17.73
CA SER A 33 19.51 1.04 17.58
C SER A 33 19.00 1.68 18.88
N PRO A 34 19.50 2.86 19.28
CA PRO A 34 18.99 3.59 20.44
C PRO A 34 17.68 4.34 20.18
N ALA A 35 17.12 4.26 18.99
CA ALA A 35 15.91 5.01 18.63
C ALA A 35 14.70 4.58 19.45
N ARG A 36 13.85 5.55 19.77
CA ARG A 36 12.58 5.34 20.48
C ARG A 36 11.42 5.01 19.56
N ARG A 37 11.59 5.20 18.25
CA ARG A 37 10.60 4.95 17.20
C ARG A 37 11.10 3.91 16.23
N GLY A 38 10.24 2.92 15.92
CA GLY A 38 10.51 1.90 14.93
C GLY A 38 9.60 2.03 13.71
N VAL A 39 9.93 1.32 12.63
CA VAL A 39 9.10 1.24 11.43
C VAL A 39 8.62 -0.20 11.26
N LEU A 40 7.31 -0.41 11.26
CA LEU A 40 6.68 -1.69 10.96
C LEU A 40 6.23 -1.71 9.50
N VAL A 41 6.85 -2.56 8.70
CA VAL A 41 6.46 -2.77 7.29
C VAL A 41 5.38 -3.85 7.25
N VAL A 42 4.17 -3.43 6.86
CA VAL A 42 3.05 -4.33 6.57
C VAL A 42 3.09 -4.69 5.10
N VAL A 43 3.03 -5.97 4.80
CA VAL A 43 3.06 -6.49 3.43
C VAL A 43 1.69 -6.37 2.78
N GLY A 44 1.65 -6.01 1.51
CA GLY A 44 0.42 -5.91 0.72
C GLY A 44 0.43 -6.79 -0.52
N GLY A 45 -0.76 -7.15 -0.98
CA GLY A 45 -0.95 -8.03 -2.14
C GLY A 45 -0.34 -9.41 -1.97
N PRO A 46 -0.13 -10.14 -3.03
CA PRO A 46 0.49 -11.47 -3.00
C PRO A 46 2.01 -11.39 -2.86
N GLN A 47 2.48 -10.64 -1.87
CA GLN A 47 3.89 -10.45 -1.57
C GLN A 47 4.20 -11.01 -0.18
N TYR A 48 5.48 -11.14 0.14
CA TYR A 48 5.96 -11.51 1.45
C TYR A 48 6.98 -10.46 1.95
N ARG A 49 7.46 -10.59 3.17
CA ARG A 49 8.32 -9.62 3.88
C ARG A 49 9.57 -9.13 3.14
N VAL A 50 9.94 -9.76 2.03
CA VAL A 50 11.06 -9.32 1.18
C VAL A 50 10.62 -8.22 0.21
N GLY A 51 9.39 -8.29 -0.28
CA GLY A 51 8.81 -7.40 -1.28
C GLY A 51 9.31 -7.64 -2.70
N SER A 52 8.60 -7.11 -3.67
CA SER A 52 9.01 -7.14 -5.08
C SER A 52 10.40 -6.52 -5.24
N HIS A 53 11.27 -7.15 -6.00
CA HIS A 53 12.66 -6.70 -6.20
C HIS A 53 13.42 -6.43 -4.88
N ARG A 54 13.08 -7.14 -3.80
CA ARG A 54 13.62 -6.98 -2.45
C ARG A 54 13.38 -5.59 -1.84
N GLN A 55 12.36 -4.87 -2.28
CA GLN A 55 12.13 -3.47 -1.90
C GLN A 55 11.98 -3.29 -0.38
N PHE A 56 11.25 -4.17 0.32
CA PHE A 56 11.07 -4.05 1.77
C PHE A 56 12.35 -4.40 2.53
N THR A 57 13.13 -5.37 2.04
CA THR A 57 14.46 -5.68 2.60
C THR A 57 15.41 -4.50 2.46
N LEU A 58 15.45 -3.88 1.28
CA LEU A 58 16.34 -2.76 1.00
C LEU A 58 15.93 -1.50 1.77
N LEU A 59 14.63 -1.24 1.91
CA LEU A 59 14.10 -0.18 2.76
C LEU A 59 14.50 -0.39 4.23
N ALA A 60 14.29 -1.61 4.76
CA ALA A 60 14.62 -1.93 6.14
C ALA A 60 16.11 -1.74 6.44
N ARG A 61 16.97 -2.23 5.56
CA ARG A 61 18.43 -2.05 5.68
C ARG A 61 18.85 -0.58 5.59
N TYR A 62 18.23 0.16 4.67
CA TYR A 62 18.49 1.59 4.53
C TYR A 62 18.16 2.35 5.81
N LEU A 63 16.98 2.13 6.38
CA LEU A 63 16.52 2.80 7.60
C LEU A 63 17.32 2.35 8.84
N ALA A 64 17.57 1.04 8.97
CA ALA A 64 18.37 0.48 10.06
C ALA A 64 19.80 1.03 10.09
N GLY A 65 20.45 1.14 8.93
CA GLY A 65 21.77 1.78 8.80
C GLY A 65 21.80 3.27 9.16
N ARG A 66 20.61 3.88 9.35
CA ARG A 66 20.43 5.27 9.79
C ARG A 66 19.84 5.39 11.18
N GLY A 67 19.86 4.27 11.93
CA GLY A 67 19.46 4.23 13.32
C GLY A 67 17.95 4.14 13.56
N LEU A 68 17.16 3.72 12.55
CA LEU A 68 15.74 3.45 12.71
C LEU A 68 15.50 1.93 12.66
N PRO A 69 15.13 1.27 13.77
CA PRO A 69 14.80 -0.15 13.75
C PRO A 69 13.59 -0.43 12.86
N VAL A 70 13.66 -1.51 12.10
CA VAL A 70 12.58 -1.87 11.15
C VAL A 70 12.23 -3.33 11.33
N MET A 71 10.94 -3.61 11.52
CA MET A 71 10.38 -4.96 11.48
C MET A 71 9.56 -5.15 10.21
N ARG A 72 9.81 -6.23 9.49
CA ARG A 72 9.06 -6.72 8.34
C ARG A 72 8.49 -8.08 8.70
N PHE A 73 7.22 -8.32 8.46
CA PHE A 73 6.60 -9.60 8.81
C PHE A 73 5.60 -10.06 7.75
N ASP A 74 5.36 -11.35 7.71
CA ASP A 74 4.27 -11.95 6.96
C ASP A 74 3.09 -12.16 7.90
N TYR A 75 1.91 -11.65 7.56
CA TYR A 75 0.69 -11.92 8.34
C TYR A 75 0.14 -13.32 8.02
N ARG A 76 -0.82 -13.81 8.79
CA ARG A 76 -1.37 -15.18 8.64
C ARG A 76 -1.77 -15.48 7.20
N GLY A 77 -1.36 -16.64 6.70
CA GLY A 77 -1.61 -17.12 5.34
C GLY A 77 -0.84 -16.42 4.24
N MET A 78 0.17 -15.60 4.60
CA MET A 78 1.05 -14.94 3.64
C MET A 78 2.51 -15.35 3.84
N GLY A 79 3.26 -15.37 2.74
CA GLY A 79 4.69 -15.69 2.72
C GLY A 79 4.99 -17.03 3.37
N ASP A 80 5.80 -17.01 4.46
CA ASP A 80 6.19 -18.20 5.21
C ASP A 80 5.43 -18.33 6.55
N SER A 81 4.45 -17.45 6.83
CA SER A 81 3.62 -17.52 8.02
C SER A 81 2.51 -18.55 7.88
N GLY A 82 2.17 -19.21 9.00
CA GLY A 82 1.07 -20.16 9.08
C GLY A 82 -0.31 -19.54 8.93
N GLY A 83 -1.32 -20.40 8.93
CA GLY A 83 -2.73 -20.04 8.91
C GLY A 83 -3.34 -19.87 7.52
N GLU A 84 -4.64 -19.63 7.50
CA GLU A 84 -5.38 -19.40 6.25
C GLU A 84 -5.14 -18.01 5.68
N THR A 85 -5.17 -17.90 4.35
CA THR A 85 -5.04 -16.62 3.64
C THR A 85 -6.11 -15.63 4.08
N ARG A 86 -5.68 -14.43 4.45
CA ARG A 86 -6.55 -13.35 4.91
C ARG A 86 -6.53 -12.17 3.95
N THR A 87 -7.65 -11.48 3.86
CA THR A 87 -7.69 -10.20 3.15
C THR A 87 -7.03 -9.11 4.01
N PHE A 88 -6.51 -8.07 3.38
CA PHE A 88 -5.91 -6.91 4.07
C PHE A 88 -6.89 -6.22 5.05
N GLU A 89 -8.18 -6.45 4.92
CA GLU A 89 -9.20 -5.92 5.82
C GLU A 89 -9.24 -6.62 7.18
N ARG A 90 -8.66 -7.83 7.28
CA ARG A 90 -8.71 -8.71 8.46
C ARG A 90 -7.35 -8.97 9.11
N VAL A 91 -6.35 -8.14 8.82
CA VAL A 91 -4.99 -8.30 9.36
C VAL A 91 -4.73 -7.44 10.62
N GLY A 92 -5.76 -6.84 11.21
CA GLY A 92 -5.62 -5.98 12.39
C GLY A 92 -4.98 -6.67 13.57
N THR A 93 -5.40 -7.92 13.88
CA THR A 93 -4.81 -8.73 14.97
C THR A 93 -3.34 -9.04 14.68
N ASP A 94 -3.02 -9.39 13.44
CA ASP A 94 -1.64 -9.69 13.02
C ASP A 94 -0.73 -8.46 13.18
N ILE A 95 -1.20 -7.27 12.78
CA ILE A 95 -0.48 -6.00 12.98
C ILE A 95 -0.26 -5.73 14.47
N ARG A 96 -1.28 -5.95 15.32
CA ARG A 96 -1.17 -5.79 16.77
C ARG A 96 -0.09 -6.70 17.35
N ARG A 97 -0.11 -7.99 17.02
CA ARG A 97 0.86 -8.97 17.50
C ARG A 97 2.27 -8.66 16.99
N ALA A 98 2.41 -8.17 15.76
CA ALA A 98 3.69 -7.71 15.25
C ALA A 98 4.23 -6.50 16.02
N ILE A 99 3.38 -5.52 16.38
CA ILE A 99 3.77 -4.39 17.22
C ILE A 99 4.17 -4.87 18.62
N ASP A 100 3.38 -5.76 19.24
CA ASP A 100 3.72 -6.36 20.54
C ASP A 100 5.12 -6.95 20.49
N ARG A 101 5.38 -7.82 19.52
CA ARG A 101 6.66 -8.51 19.37
C ARG A 101 7.81 -7.56 19.05
N PHE A 102 7.55 -6.51 18.27
CA PHE A 102 8.57 -5.50 17.97
C PHE A 102 9.01 -4.74 19.20
N LEU A 103 8.07 -4.26 20.02
CA LEU A 103 8.36 -3.55 21.27
C LEU A 103 9.01 -4.46 22.33
N GLU A 104 8.61 -5.72 22.41
CA GLU A 104 9.24 -6.70 23.28
C GLU A 104 10.71 -6.92 22.92
N ARG A 105 11.00 -7.04 21.61
CA ARG A 105 12.37 -7.36 21.15
C ARG A 105 13.28 -6.14 21.17
N VAL A 106 12.74 -4.93 21.04
CA VAL A 106 13.46 -3.66 21.06
C VAL A 106 12.88 -2.76 22.15
N PRO A 107 13.20 -3.01 23.43
CA PRO A 107 12.52 -2.39 24.59
C PRO A 107 12.65 -0.86 24.70
N GLN A 108 13.61 -0.27 24.00
CA GLN A 108 13.77 1.19 23.94
C GLN A 108 12.73 1.87 23.07
N LEU A 109 12.00 1.13 22.20
CA LEU A 109 10.93 1.68 21.39
C LEU A 109 9.72 2.06 22.24
N THR A 110 9.20 3.24 22.00
CA THR A 110 7.94 3.72 22.61
C THR A 110 6.79 3.72 21.64
N ASP A 111 7.09 3.83 20.35
CA ASP A 111 6.08 3.92 19.30
C ASP A 111 6.61 3.39 17.96
N VAL A 112 5.67 3.15 17.06
CA VAL A 112 5.95 2.65 15.72
C VAL A 112 5.25 3.50 14.64
N VAL A 113 5.91 3.61 13.50
CA VAL A 113 5.30 4.05 12.23
C VAL A 113 4.91 2.81 11.45
N ILE A 114 3.67 2.71 10.99
CA ILE A 114 3.28 1.68 10.02
C ILE A 114 3.59 2.19 8.62
N TRP A 115 4.36 1.40 7.88
CA TRP A 115 4.67 1.61 6.48
C TRP A 115 3.95 0.56 5.64
N GLY A 116 3.10 0.98 4.69
CA GLY A 116 2.34 0.08 3.83
C GLY A 116 2.31 0.53 2.38
N LEU A 117 2.48 -0.42 1.46
CA LEU A 117 2.31 -0.24 0.02
C LEU A 117 1.02 -0.93 -0.43
N CYS A 118 0.26 -0.27 -1.31
CA CYS A 118 -0.94 -0.84 -1.91
C CYS A 118 -2.06 -1.08 -0.86
N ASP A 119 -2.60 -2.29 -0.79
CA ASP A 119 -3.62 -2.70 0.17
C ASP A 119 -3.12 -2.73 1.63
N ALA A 120 -1.81 -2.90 1.85
CA ALA A 120 -1.23 -2.69 3.18
C ALA A 120 -1.37 -1.24 3.67
N ALA A 121 -1.33 -0.24 2.77
CA ALA A 121 -1.62 1.14 3.14
C ALA A 121 -3.09 1.30 3.56
N SER A 122 -4.01 0.57 2.93
CA SER A 122 -5.43 0.53 3.31
C SER A 122 -5.63 -0.18 4.65
N ALA A 123 -4.96 -1.32 4.88
CA ALA A 123 -4.95 -2.02 6.16
C ALA A 123 -4.42 -1.13 7.30
N ALA A 124 -3.36 -0.36 7.05
CA ALA A 124 -2.81 0.58 8.00
C ALA A 124 -3.82 1.65 8.42
N LEU A 125 -4.62 2.17 7.48
CA LEU A 125 -5.70 3.13 7.77
C LEU A 125 -6.81 2.55 8.64
N PHE A 126 -7.14 1.26 8.47
CA PHE A 126 -8.14 0.60 9.31
C PHE A 126 -7.66 0.38 10.73
N TYR A 127 -6.37 0.08 10.89
CA TYR A 127 -5.82 -0.30 12.19
C TYR A 127 -5.34 0.89 13.03
N ALA A 128 -4.60 1.83 12.44
CA ALA A 128 -3.75 2.77 13.16
C ALA A 128 -4.47 3.62 14.23
N HIS A 129 -5.73 4.01 13.98
CA HIS A 129 -6.48 4.84 14.91
C HIS A 129 -6.92 4.10 16.18
N GLN A 130 -6.78 2.78 16.22
CA GLN A 130 -7.19 1.91 17.33
C GLN A 130 -6.03 1.60 18.30
N ASP A 131 -4.78 1.90 17.89
CA ASP A 131 -3.59 1.59 18.68
C ASP A 131 -2.74 2.85 18.92
N ARG A 132 -2.66 3.26 20.17
CA ARG A 132 -1.92 4.47 20.58
C ARG A 132 -0.41 4.37 20.38
N ARG A 133 0.12 3.17 20.20
CA ARG A 133 1.53 2.93 19.89
C ARG A 133 1.88 3.26 18.46
N VAL A 134 0.87 3.37 17.58
CA VAL A 134 1.06 3.82 16.21
C VAL A 134 1.12 5.35 16.18
N SER A 135 2.30 5.89 16.00
CA SER A 135 2.57 7.33 16.04
C SER A 135 2.54 7.99 14.66
N GLY A 136 2.72 7.22 13.57
CA GLY A 136 2.73 7.73 12.19
C GLY A 136 2.33 6.68 11.16
N LEU A 137 1.93 7.15 9.97
CA LEU A 137 1.57 6.32 8.82
C LEU A 137 2.36 6.72 7.57
N ALA A 138 3.06 5.79 6.95
CA ALA A 138 3.62 5.94 5.62
C ALA A 138 2.77 5.13 4.62
N LEU A 139 1.98 5.84 3.84
CA LEU A 139 1.01 5.30 2.88
C LEU A 139 1.57 5.44 1.47
N VAL A 140 1.88 4.31 0.83
CA VAL A 140 2.48 4.28 -0.49
C VAL A 140 1.50 3.65 -1.47
N ASN A 141 1.10 4.38 -2.50
CA ASN A 141 0.12 3.95 -3.51
C ASN A 141 -1.11 3.26 -2.91
N PRO A 142 -1.91 3.91 -2.01
CA PRO A 142 -3.01 3.28 -1.31
C PRO A 142 -4.02 2.63 -2.26
N TRP A 143 -4.41 1.39 -1.95
CA TRP A 143 -5.39 0.64 -2.71
C TRP A 143 -6.82 1.07 -2.35
N VAL A 144 -7.57 1.56 -3.33
CA VAL A 144 -8.96 2.04 -3.15
C VAL A 144 -9.93 1.39 -4.12
N ARG A 145 -9.49 0.34 -4.83
CA ARG A 145 -10.25 -0.23 -5.92
C ARG A 145 -11.63 -0.72 -5.48
N THR A 146 -12.64 -0.15 -6.13
CA THR A 146 -13.98 -0.70 -6.21
C THR A 146 -14.21 -1.14 -7.65
N GLU A 147 -15.12 -2.09 -7.90
CA GLU A 147 -15.43 -2.52 -9.27
C GLU A 147 -15.81 -1.35 -10.19
N GLN A 148 -16.59 -0.40 -9.66
CA GLN A 148 -16.98 0.80 -10.39
C GLN A 148 -15.81 1.77 -10.61
N GLY A 149 -14.92 1.92 -9.62
CA GLY A 149 -13.72 2.75 -9.71
C GLY A 149 -12.73 2.21 -10.73
N ALA A 150 -12.49 0.90 -10.72
CA ALA A 150 -11.61 0.23 -11.67
C ALA A 150 -12.07 0.40 -13.12
N ALA A 151 -13.37 0.23 -13.40
CA ALA A 151 -13.94 0.41 -14.73
C ALA A 151 -13.80 1.87 -15.20
N ARG A 152 -14.05 2.85 -14.33
CA ARG A 152 -13.91 4.29 -14.65
C ARG A 152 -12.46 4.69 -14.90
N ALA A 153 -11.53 4.23 -14.05
CA ALA A 153 -10.11 4.53 -14.19
C ALA A 153 -9.55 3.90 -15.48
N TYR A 154 -9.92 2.65 -15.78
CA TYR A 154 -9.53 2.00 -17.02
C TYR A 154 -10.04 2.76 -18.25
N LEU A 155 -11.31 3.16 -18.28
CA LEU A 155 -11.88 3.94 -19.37
C LEU A 155 -11.13 5.27 -19.53
N ARG A 156 -10.95 6.03 -18.46
CA ARG A 156 -10.33 7.35 -18.48
C ARG A 156 -8.87 7.30 -18.94
N HIS A 157 -8.07 6.39 -18.39
CA HIS A 157 -6.63 6.33 -18.68
C HIS A 157 -6.32 5.62 -19.99
N TYR A 158 -7.01 4.53 -20.29
CA TYR A 158 -6.82 3.80 -21.54
C TYR A 158 -7.20 4.65 -22.78
N TYR A 159 -8.32 5.37 -22.71
CA TYR A 159 -8.75 6.21 -23.82
C TYR A 159 -7.97 7.53 -23.90
N ALA A 160 -7.63 8.15 -22.77
CA ALA A 160 -6.78 9.35 -22.78
C ALA A 160 -5.42 9.05 -23.41
N ALA A 161 -4.75 7.98 -23.01
CA ALA A 161 -3.46 7.58 -23.59
C ALA A 161 -3.56 7.30 -25.12
N ARG A 162 -4.68 6.78 -25.61
CA ARG A 162 -4.90 6.53 -27.03
C ARG A 162 -5.21 7.78 -27.84
N ILE A 163 -6.02 8.70 -27.31
CA ILE A 163 -6.36 9.96 -27.99
C ILE A 163 -5.11 10.82 -28.22
N PHE A 164 -4.14 10.80 -27.31
CA PHE A 164 -2.89 11.53 -27.46
C PHE A 164 -1.77 10.77 -28.22
N ASN A 165 -2.03 9.52 -28.66
CA ASN A 165 -1.03 8.73 -29.37
C ASN A 165 -1.16 8.94 -30.90
N PRO A 166 -0.15 9.54 -31.59
CA PRO A 166 -0.18 9.77 -33.04
C PRO A 166 -0.31 8.48 -33.86
N ALA A 167 0.20 7.35 -33.35
CA ALA A 167 0.09 6.06 -34.00
C ALA A 167 -1.36 5.53 -34.04
N PHE A 168 -2.17 5.89 -33.05
CA PHE A 168 -3.59 5.56 -33.00
C PHE A 168 -4.37 6.25 -34.13
N TRP A 169 -4.16 7.54 -34.30
CA TRP A 169 -4.79 8.31 -35.38
C TRP A 169 -4.35 7.86 -36.77
N ARG A 170 -3.10 7.43 -36.92
CA ARG A 170 -2.55 6.85 -38.16
C ARG A 170 -3.23 5.51 -38.52
N LYS A 171 -3.57 4.67 -37.54
CA LYS A 171 -4.33 3.43 -37.75
C LYS A 171 -5.77 3.69 -38.13
N ILE A 172 -6.43 4.70 -37.55
CA ILE A 172 -7.77 5.12 -37.91
C ILE A 172 -7.81 5.64 -39.34
N SER A 173 -6.88 6.51 -39.74
CA SER A 173 -6.81 7.07 -41.09
C SER A 173 -6.52 6.02 -42.17
N ARG A 174 -5.98 4.86 -41.83
CA ARG A 174 -5.72 3.74 -42.73
C ARG A 174 -6.87 2.73 -42.83
N GLY A 175 -7.97 2.94 -42.09
CA GLY A 175 -9.10 2.02 -42.08
C GLY A 175 -8.88 0.66 -41.45
N GLU A 176 -7.75 0.48 -40.76
CA GLU A 176 -7.34 -0.79 -40.11
C GLU A 176 -8.04 -1.06 -38.76
N PHE A 177 -9.10 -0.31 -38.44
CA PHE A 177 -9.78 -0.38 -37.15
C PHE A 177 -11.07 -1.21 -37.24
N GLY A 178 -11.08 -2.38 -36.58
CA GLY A 178 -12.28 -3.22 -36.42
C GLY A 178 -13.30 -2.56 -35.50
N LEU A 179 -14.04 -1.57 -35.99
CA LEU A 179 -15.03 -0.76 -35.24
C LEU A 179 -16.06 -1.61 -34.50
N ARG A 180 -16.49 -2.75 -35.04
CA ARG A 180 -17.53 -3.59 -34.42
C ARG A 180 -17.13 -4.26 -33.14
N GLN A 181 -15.88 -4.76 -33.03
CA GLN A 181 -15.37 -5.41 -31.80
C GLN A 181 -15.05 -4.38 -30.72
N SER A 182 -14.56 -3.21 -31.11
CA SER A 182 -14.24 -2.12 -30.17
C SER A 182 -15.49 -1.46 -29.57
N VAL A 183 -16.57 -1.32 -30.31
CA VAL A 183 -17.83 -0.74 -29.84
C VAL A 183 -18.57 -1.71 -28.90
N ALA A 184 -18.54 -3.02 -29.15
CA ALA A 184 -19.14 -4.01 -28.25
C ALA A 184 -18.40 -4.09 -26.90
N GLY A 185 -17.05 -4.01 -26.91
CA GLY A 185 -16.25 -3.93 -25.69
C GLY A 185 -16.49 -2.65 -24.89
N LEU A 186 -16.61 -1.52 -25.60
CA LEU A 186 -16.89 -0.23 -24.99
C LEU A 186 -18.30 -0.19 -24.36
N GLY A 187 -19.29 -0.74 -25.03
CA GLY A 187 -20.67 -0.81 -24.53
C GLY A 187 -20.75 -1.57 -23.20
N ARG A 188 -20.06 -2.71 -23.09
CA ARG A 188 -20.00 -3.49 -21.84
C ARG A 188 -19.30 -2.74 -20.70
N LEU A 189 -18.20 -2.05 -20.99
CA LEU A 189 -17.45 -1.26 -20.00
C LEU A 189 -18.25 -0.05 -19.52
N VAL A 190 -18.99 0.62 -20.42
CA VAL A 190 -19.87 1.75 -20.05
C VAL A 190 -21.05 1.27 -19.19
N VAL A 191 -21.64 0.12 -19.52
CA VAL A 191 -22.75 -0.47 -18.74
C VAL A 191 -22.27 -0.86 -17.33
N ASN A 192 -21.08 -1.45 -17.21
CA ASN A 192 -20.47 -1.76 -15.89
C ASN A 192 -20.09 -0.50 -15.10
N ALA A 193 -19.58 0.53 -15.78
CA ALA A 193 -19.26 1.81 -15.14
C ALA A 193 -20.51 2.58 -14.64
N MET A 194 -21.67 2.29 -15.23
CA MET A 194 -22.98 2.86 -14.84
C MET A 194 -23.74 2.02 -13.80
N GLY A 195 -23.20 0.91 -13.34
CA GLY A 195 -23.79 0.07 -12.28
C GLY A 195 -25.00 -0.77 -12.74
N ARG A 196 -25.13 -1.08 -14.03
CA ARG A 196 -26.26 -1.82 -14.63
C ARG A 196 -25.85 -3.11 -15.37
N GLY A 197 -24.90 -3.88 -14.88
CA GLY A 197 -24.52 -5.13 -15.54
C GLY A 197 -23.84 -6.13 -14.64
N GLN A 198 -24.20 -7.42 -14.80
CA GLN A 198 -23.50 -8.56 -14.19
C GLN A 198 -22.08 -8.68 -14.78
N ALA A 199 -21.10 -8.99 -13.95
CA ALA A 199 -19.69 -9.12 -14.32
C ALA A 199 -19.45 -10.28 -15.29
N PRO A 200 -18.53 -10.15 -16.27
CA PRO A 200 -17.95 -11.30 -16.92
C PRO A 200 -16.79 -11.86 -16.08
N ASP A 201 -16.76 -13.19 -15.98
CA ASP A 201 -15.68 -14.00 -15.38
C ASP A 201 -14.29 -13.53 -15.86
N ALA A 202 -13.55 -12.90 -14.98
CA ALA A 202 -12.11 -12.68 -15.14
C ALA A 202 -11.43 -13.42 -13.98
N GLY A 203 -10.61 -14.39 -14.34
CA GLY A 203 -9.86 -15.34 -13.56
C GLY A 203 -9.75 -15.11 -12.05
N THR A 204 -10.28 -16.05 -11.32
CA THR A 204 -10.17 -16.39 -9.89
C THR A 204 -9.14 -15.59 -9.07
N ALA A 205 -9.62 -14.49 -8.47
CA ALA A 205 -9.18 -14.13 -7.13
C ALA A 205 -9.96 -15.03 -6.15
N PRO A 206 -9.37 -15.54 -5.05
CA PRO A 206 -10.08 -16.39 -4.12
C PRO A 206 -11.29 -15.65 -3.56
N ALA A 207 -12.45 -16.31 -3.62
CA ALA A 207 -13.73 -15.79 -3.14
C ALA A 207 -13.60 -15.34 -1.67
N ALA A 208 -13.96 -14.10 -1.41
CA ALA A 208 -14.13 -13.60 -0.06
C ALA A 208 -15.25 -14.42 0.62
N GLY A 209 -14.87 -15.20 1.66
CA GLY A 209 -15.83 -15.89 2.50
C GLY A 209 -16.83 -14.88 3.06
N THR A 210 -18.10 -15.13 2.83
CA THR A 210 -19.21 -14.34 3.41
C THR A 210 -19.35 -14.72 4.87
N ASP A 211 -18.71 -13.99 5.78
CA ASP A 211 -18.98 -14.13 7.22
C ASP A 211 -20.18 -13.26 7.61
N ALA A 212 -21.15 -13.91 8.25
CA ALA A 212 -22.39 -13.31 8.70
C ALA A 212 -22.26 -12.34 9.89
N ASP A 213 -21.04 -12.07 10.37
CA ASP A 213 -20.78 -11.30 11.60
C ASP A 213 -20.04 -9.97 11.39
N ALA A 214 -20.03 -9.45 10.16
CA ALA A 214 -19.48 -8.12 9.89
C ALA A 214 -20.45 -7.03 10.40
N GLY A 215 -20.00 -6.24 11.37
CA GLY A 215 -20.74 -5.09 11.88
C GLY A 215 -21.07 -4.07 10.76
N ALA A 216 -22.06 -3.18 11.00
CA ALA A 216 -22.50 -2.19 10.00
C ALA A 216 -21.35 -1.31 9.47
N ALA A 217 -20.30 -1.08 10.28
CA ALA A 217 -19.10 -0.35 9.89
C ALA A 217 -18.26 -1.09 8.82
N ASP A 218 -18.28 -2.43 8.82
CA ASP A 218 -17.57 -3.25 7.83
C ASP A 218 -18.30 -3.35 6.48
N ARG A 219 -19.58 -2.93 6.43
CA ARG A 219 -20.38 -2.93 5.20
C ARG A 219 -20.21 -1.66 4.36
N ALA A 220 -19.58 -0.61 4.89
CA ALA A 220 -19.33 0.60 4.13
C ALA A 220 -18.31 0.35 3.00
N PRO A 221 -18.43 1.06 1.85
CA PRO A 221 -17.46 0.95 0.77
C PRO A 221 -16.03 1.21 1.23
N LEU A 222 -15.07 0.47 0.66
CA LEU A 222 -13.65 0.57 1.00
C LEU A 222 -13.13 2.02 1.10
N PRO A 223 -13.41 2.93 0.14
CA PRO A 223 -12.95 4.31 0.21
C PRO A 223 -13.49 5.10 1.41
N GLU A 224 -14.71 4.82 1.84
CA GLU A 224 -15.36 5.49 2.99
C GLU A 224 -14.74 5.01 4.30
N ARG A 225 -14.48 3.71 4.44
CA ARG A 225 -13.81 3.13 5.60
C ARG A 225 -12.37 3.66 5.74
N MET A 226 -11.64 3.78 4.64
CA MET A 226 -10.30 4.39 4.61
C MET A 226 -10.33 5.87 4.99
N GLU A 227 -11.31 6.63 4.48
CA GLU A 227 -11.52 8.05 4.84
C GLU A 227 -11.78 8.20 6.35
N ASP A 228 -12.63 7.34 6.92
CA ASP A 228 -12.92 7.34 8.35
C ASP A 228 -11.67 7.00 9.19
N GLY A 229 -10.92 5.97 8.80
CA GLY A 229 -9.66 5.61 9.43
C GLY A 229 -8.66 6.77 9.45
N LEU A 230 -8.46 7.44 8.31
CA LEU A 230 -7.60 8.62 8.22
C LEU A 230 -8.12 9.80 9.05
N ARG A 231 -9.43 10.00 9.12
CA ARG A 231 -10.05 11.05 9.94
C ARG A 231 -9.83 10.83 11.42
N ARG A 232 -9.93 9.59 11.87
CA ARG A 232 -9.75 9.18 13.28
C ARG A 232 -8.30 9.14 13.71
N PHE A 233 -7.38 8.76 12.82
CA PHE A 233 -5.95 8.81 13.09
C PHE A 233 -5.47 10.26 13.21
N ARG A 234 -4.69 10.57 14.24
CA ARG A 234 -4.27 11.95 14.55
C ARG A 234 -2.80 12.25 14.32
N GLY A 235 -2.00 11.21 14.13
CA GLY A 235 -0.55 11.34 13.90
C GLY A 235 -0.21 11.87 12.51
N PRO A 236 1.09 12.16 12.28
CA PRO A 236 1.62 12.52 10.96
C PRO A 236 1.41 11.40 9.94
N VAL A 237 1.29 11.80 8.68
CA VAL A 237 1.10 10.91 7.55
C VAL A 237 2.05 11.27 6.43
N LEU A 238 2.83 10.32 5.95
CA LEU A 238 3.56 10.40 4.69
C LEU A 238 2.74 9.73 3.60
N LEU A 239 2.44 10.43 2.53
CA LEU A 239 1.78 9.91 1.34
C LEU A 239 2.74 9.95 0.16
N VAL A 240 3.03 8.78 -0.43
CA VAL A 240 3.88 8.67 -1.62
C VAL A 240 3.07 8.09 -2.76
N LEU A 241 3.02 8.78 -3.90
CA LEU A 241 2.26 8.37 -5.07
C LEU A 241 3.13 8.27 -6.31
N SER A 242 3.10 7.13 -6.97
CA SER A 242 3.73 6.95 -8.28
C SER A 242 2.84 7.50 -9.40
N GLY A 243 3.45 7.88 -10.53
CA GLY A 243 2.72 8.45 -11.67
C GLY A 243 2.39 7.42 -12.73
N SER A 244 3.24 6.40 -12.91
CA SER A 244 3.05 5.33 -13.90
C SER A 244 2.42 4.08 -13.24
N ASP A 245 1.37 4.29 -12.45
CA ASP A 245 0.67 3.27 -11.68
C ASP A 245 -0.84 3.50 -11.64
N LEU A 246 -1.60 2.49 -12.05
CA LEU A 246 -3.05 2.56 -12.08
C LEU A 246 -3.66 2.67 -10.68
N THR A 247 -3.11 1.97 -9.68
CA THR A 247 -3.58 2.02 -8.29
C THR A 247 -3.43 3.44 -7.71
N ALA A 248 -2.27 4.05 -7.89
CA ALA A 248 -2.04 5.43 -7.48
C ALA A 248 -2.97 6.41 -8.21
N GLN A 249 -3.28 6.14 -9.48
CA GLN A 249 -4.19 6.98 -10.26
C GLN A 249 -5.64 6.84 -9.79
N GLU A 250 -6.09 5.63 -9.46
CA GLU A 250 -7.41 5.39 -8.86
C GLU A 250 -7.56 6.17 -7.54
N PHE A 251 -6.52 6.18 -6.70
CA PHE A 251 -6.50 6.97 -5.47
C PHE A 251 -6.55 8.47 -5.75
N LYS A 252 -5.77 8.98 -6.72
CA LYS A 252 -5.81 10.39 -7.13
C LYS A 252 -7.19 10.80 -7.63
N ASP A 253 -7.86 9.96 -8.42
CA ASP A 253 -9.21 10.20 -8.94
C ASP A 253 -10.26 10.20 -7.80
N LEU A 254 -10.13 9.28 -6.82
CA LEU A 254 -10.96 9.28 -5.61
C LEU A 254 -10.81 10.60 -4.85
N VAL A 255 -9.59 11.03 -4.60
CA VAL A 255 -9.29 12.28 -3.89
C VAL A 255 -9.87 13.48 -4.64
N ALA A 256 -9.70 13.54 -5.97
CA ALA A 256 -10.26 14.60 -6.80
C ALA A 256 -11.79 14.66 -6.74
N GLY A 257 -12.45 13.51 -6.63
CA GLY A 257 -13.92 13.39 -6.54
C GLY A 257 -14.51 13.66 -5.16
N SER A 258 -13.72 13.55 -4.07
CA SER A 258 -14.22 13.64 -2.70
C SER A 258 -13.75 14.92 -1.97
N ARG A 259 -14.70 15.69 -1.44
CA ARG A 259 -14.39 16.84 -0.56
C ARG A 259 -13.73 16.40 0.76
N GLY A 260 -14.17 15.26 1.31
CA GLY A 260 -13.64 14.71 2.56
C GLY A 260 -12.17 14.35 2.41
N TRP A 261 -11.82 13.58 1.39
CA TRP A 261 -10.44 13.23 1.08
C TRP A 261 -9.56 14.45 0.82
N ARG A 262 -10.02 15.41 0.00
CA ARG A 262 -9.25 16.64 -0.24
C ARG A 262 -8.94 17.40 1.05
N ARG A 263 -9.93 17.55 1.95
CA ARG A 263 -9.76 18.22 3.24
C ARG A 263 -8.77 17.50 4.15
N LEU A 264 -8.86 16.17 4.21
CA LEU A 264 -7.95 15.34 5.03
C LEU A 264 -6.52 15.43 4.53
N LEU A 265 -6.29 15.33 3.22
CA LEU A 265 -4.95 15.37 2.63
C LEU A 265 -4.36 16.80 2.56
N ALA A 266 -5.16 17.84 2.63
CA ALA A 266 -4.69 19.23 2.76
C ALA A 266 -4.27 19.59 4.21
N ASN A 267 -4.42 18.67 5.17
CA ASN A 267 -4.02 18.91 6.55
C ASN A 267 -2.50 18.96 6.67
N ARG A 268 -1.96 19.92 7.46
CA ARG A 268 -0.52 20.09 7.70
C ARG A 268 0.22 18.87 8.23
N ARG A 269 -0.49 17.88 8.79
CA ARG A 269 0.09 16.61 9.25
C ARG A 269 0.37 15.63 8.11
N VAL A 270 -0.07 15.93 6.89
CA VAL A 270 0.13 15.10 5.72
C VAL A 270 1.27 15.68 4.88
N THR A 271 2.37 14.95 4.80
CA THR A 271 3.46 15.21 3.86
C THR A 271 3.22 14.38 2.62
N ARG A 272 3.13 15.00 1.44
CA ARG A 272 2.90 14.28 0.18
C ARG A 272 4.09 14.44 -0.74
N HIS A 273 4.48 13.30 -1.36
CA HIS A 273 5.45 13.24 -2.45
C HIS A 273 4.85 12.49 -3.63
N ASP A 274 5.08 13.02 -4.82
CA ASP A 274 4.72 12.37 -6.09
C ASP A 274 6.00 12.02 -6.86
N LEU A 275 6.03 10.82 -7.45
CA LEU A 275 7.12 10.35 -8.32
C LEU A 275 6.54 10.01 -9.70
N PRO A 276 6.48 10.98 -10.63
CA PRO A 276 5.69 10.88 -11.87
C PRO A 276 6.05 9.70 -12.76
N GLU A 277 7.33 9.33 -12.83
CA GLU A 277 7.81 8.24 -13.69
C GLU A 277 7.77 6.86 -13.03
N ALA A 278 7.59 6.79 -11.71
CA ALA A 278 7.68 5.55 -10.98
C ALA A 278 6.48 4.64 -11.24
N ASN A 279 6.75 3.34 -11.34
CA ASN A 279 5.74 2.30 -11.36
C ASN A 279 5.28 1.93 -9.94
N HIS A 280 4.31 1.01 -9.84
CA HIS A 280 3.67 0.59 -8.59
C HIS A 280 4.64 0.21 -7.46
N THR A 281 5.67 -0.56 -7.78
CA THR A 281 6.63 -1.13 -6.81
C THR A 281 7.96 -0.38 -6.74
N PHE A 282 8.07 0.78 -7.39
CA PHE A 282 9.31 1.56 -7.44
C PHE A 282 10.51 0.70 -7.84
N ALA A 283 10.37 -0.07 -8.94
CA ALA A 283 11.31 -1.11 -9.35
C ALA A 283 12.73 -0.60 -9.65
N ARG A 284 12.87 0.64 -10.10
CA ARG A 284 14.18 1.26 -10.34
C ARG A 284 14.85 1.65 -9.02
N ARG A 285 16.17 1.55 -9.00
CA ARG A 285 16.99 1.88 -7.83
C ARG A 285 16.79 3.31 -7.36
N ASP A 286 16.85 4.27 -8.27
CA ASP A 286 16.70 5.71 -7.98
C ASP A 286 15.33 6.03 -7.34
N TRP A 287 14.25 5.42 -7.82
CA TRP A 287 12.90 5.60 -7.27
C TRP A 287 12.79 5.01 -5.86
N ARG A 288 13.24 3.77 -5.69
CA ARG A 288 13.23 3.07 -4.41
C ARG A 288 14.06 3.80 -3.35
N ASP A 289 15.27 4.22 -3.72
CA ASP A 289 16.16 4.94 -2.83
C ASP A 289 15.59 6.32 -2.47
N GLN A 290 14.82 6.95 -3.37
CA GLN A 290 14.11 8.20 -3.08
C GLN A 290 12.98 8.00 -2.07
N VAL A 291 12.17 6.94 -2.22
CA VAL A 291 11.12 6.59 -1.24
C VAL A 291 11.74 6.30 0.13
N ALA A 292 12.86 5.61 0.17
CA ALA A 292 13.58 5.34 1.42
C ALA A 292 14.08 6.63 2.09
N ARG A 293 14.65 7.59 1.32
CA ARG A 293 15.07 8.91 1.85
C ARG A 293 13.88 9.70 2.40
N TRP A 294 12.80 9.82 1.66
CA TRP A 294 11.59 10.51 2.14
C TRP A 294 11.02 9.89 3.41
N THR A 295 11.05 8.55 3.50
CA THR A 295 10.61 7.85 4.71
C THR A 295 11.50 8.20 5.89
N GLU A 296 12.83 8.14 5.72
CA GLU A 296 13.78 8.50 6.78
C GLU A 296 13.61 9.94 7.26
N GLU A 297 13.68 10.89 6.32
CA GLU A 297 13.56 12.32 6.59
C GLU A 297 12.26 12.63 7.35
N TRP A 298 11.16 12.05 6.87
CA TRP A 298 9.86 12.26 7.48
C TRP A 298 9.76 11.61 8.88
N VAL A 299 10.21 10.39 9.08
CA VAL A 299 10.17 9.72 10.41
C VAL A 299 11.00 10.48 11.43
N LYS A 300 12.09 11.14 11.02
CA LYS A 300 12.98 11.91 11.88
C LYS A 300 12.55 13.38 12.08
N SER A 301 11.54 13.86 11.37
CA SER A 301 11.15 15.28 11.40
C SER A 301 10.26 15.66 12.58
N TRP A 302 9.80 14.71 13.37
CA TRP A 302 8.87 14.92 14.48
C TRP A 302 9.09 13.94 15.65
#